data_3082ac79c02980990af6c2f52ee239a3
#
_entry.id   3082ac79c02980990af6c2f52ee239a3
#
_cell.length_a   1.000
_cell.length_b   1.000
_cell.length_c   1.000
_cell.angle_alpha   90.00
_cell.angle_beta   90.00
_cell.angle_gamma   90.00
#
_symmetry.space_group_name_H-M   'P 1'
#
loop_
_entity.id
_entity.type
_entity.pdbx_description
1 polymer ?
#
loop_
_entity_poly.entity_id
_entity_poly.type
_entity_poly.pdbx_seq_one_letter_code
_entity_poly.pdbx_strand_id
1 'polypeptide(L)'
;MRRLVLSAVVLLVAESLGAQAPIKTIEDGALDKIQLFVASIDQPADVMVVIKPFDASGADLGTGGKDGKEARQQEAATMKNEGPRVLAERFVATLEKGPFKGVRALKAEEAVPDGALVVEGKFVTIDPGSRAKRYFAGFGAGKSSVKVTGSVKDATGRTLATFEQRRIGTMGMGGGDSLGKLMSDAKSIGEDIGKFLARWARRESLD
;
A
#
# COMPACT_ATOMS: atom_id res chain seq x y z
N MET A 1 66.92 6.33 -6.04
CA MET A 1 65.70 6.52 -5.20
C MET A 1 64.50 5.99 -5.98
N ARG A 2 64.08 4.76 -5.66
CA ARG A 2 62.89 4.12 -6.28
C ARG A 2 61.67 4.35 -5.38
N ARG A 3 60.67 5.06 -5.87
CA ARG A 3 59.41 5.25 -5.19
C ARG A 3 58.49 4.03 -5.47
N LEU A 4 58.21 3.25 -4.42
CA LEU A 4 57.15 2.24 -4.46
C LEU A 4 55.80 2.96 -4.40
N VAL A 5 54.96 2.73 -5.42
CA VAL A 5 53.57 3.11 -5.42
C VAL A 5 52.78 1.90 -4.94
N LEU A 6 52.24 1.99 -3.70
CA LEU A 6 51.30 1.01 -3.16
C LEU A 6 49.91 1.31 -3.75
N SER A 7 49.45 0.47 -4.67
CA SER A 7 48.07 0.49 -5.13
C SER A 7 47.19 -0.26 -4.12
N ALA A 8 46.35 0.45 -3.39
CA ALA A 8 45.31 -0.12 -2.56
C ALA A 8 44.15 -0.60 -3.48
N VAL A 9 43.98 -1.91 -3.58
CA VAL A 9 42.82 -2.52 -4.22
C VAL A 9 41.70 -2.48 -3.20
N VAL A 10 40.73 -1.59 -3.38
CA VAL A 10 39.47 -1.58 -2.63
C VAL A 10 38.59 -2.68 -3.24
N LEU A 11 38.46 -3.81 -2.55
CA LEU A 11 37.48 -4.83 -2.87
C LEU A 11 36.09 -4.29 -2.47
N LEU A 12 35.31 -3.83 -3.45
CA LEU A 12 33.88 -3.62 -3.28
C LEU A 12 33.21 -5.00 -3.21
N VAL A 13 32.92 -5.45 -1.98
CA VAL A 13 32.01 -6.57 -1.77
C VAL A 13 30.59 -6.02 -2.00
N ALA A 14 30.09 -6.20 -3.20
CA ALA A 14 28.66 -6.02 -3.47
C ALA A 14 27.92 -7.18 -2.77
N GLU A 15 27.42 -6.94 -1.56
CA GLU A 15 26.45 -7.84 -0.95
C GLU A 15 25.20 -7.83 -1.86
N SER A 16 25.08 -8.90 -2.66
CA SER A 16 23.81 -9.22 -3.31
C SER A 16 22.78 -9.49 -2.20
N LEU A 17 21.91 -8.53 -1.90
CA LEU A 17 20.70 -8.77 -1.14
C LEU A 17 19.89 -9.82 -1.92
N GLY A 18 20.15 -11.10 -1.66
CA GLY A 18 19.37 -12.20 -2.17
C GLY A 18 17.91 -11.98 -1.77
N ALA A 19 17.00 -11.88 -2.73
CA ALA A 19 15.59 -11.78 -2.46
C ALA A 19 15.17 -12.99 -1.63
N GLN A 20 14.85 -12.77 -0.35
CA GLN A 20 14.39 -13.82 0.54
C GLN A 20 13.06 -14.37 0.00
N ALA A 21 12.97 -15.70 -0.19
CA ALA A 21 11.72 -16.32 -0.57
C ALA A 21 10.68 -16.20 0.57
N PRO A 22 9.40 -15.93 0.28
CA PRO A 22 8.37 -15.89 1.30
C PRO A 22 8.16 -17.28 1.92
N ILE A 23 7.95 -17.33 3.22
CA ILE A 23 7.64 -18.58 3.95
C ILE A 23 6.18 -19.01 3.73
N LYS A 24 5.28 -18.06 3.42
CA LYS A 24 3.87 -18.31 3.08
C LYS A 24 3.39 -17.25 2.09
N THR A 25 2.66 -17.68 1.08
CA THR A 25 1.88 -16.82 0.18
C THR A 25 0.40 -17.14 0.37
N ILE A 26 -0.42 -16.12 0.48
CA ILE A 26 -1.88 -16.20 0.65
C ILE A 26 -2.48 -15.34 -0.46
N GLU A 27 -3.44 -15.90 -1.18
CA GLU A 27 -4.20 -15.22 -2.22
C GLU A 27 -5.69 -15.24 -1.84
N ASP A 28 -6.40 -14.16 -2.15
CA ASP A 28 -7.83 -13.99 -1.85
C ASP A 28 -8.21 -14.18 -0.37
N GLY A 29 -7.28 -13.82 0.55
CA GLY A 29 -7.50 -13.88 1.98
C GLY A 29 -7.91 -12.53 2.58
N ALA A 30 -7.25 -12.15 3.68
CA ALA A 30 -7.45 -10.84 4.32
C ALA A 30 -7.17 -9.66 3.39
N LEU A 31 -6.28 -9.86 2.41
CA LEU A 31 -5.98 -8.99 1.27
C LEU A 31 -5.91 -9.87 0.01
N ASP A 32 -5.94 -9.25 -1.18
CA ASP A 32 -5.88 -9.98 -2.45
C ASP A 32 -4.62 -10.86 -2.57
N LYS A 33 -3.49 -10.35 -2.05
CA LYS A 33 -2.26 -11.12 -1.97
C LYS A 33 -1.44 -10.69 -0.77
N ILE A 34 -0.92 -11.67 -0.02
CA ILE A 34 0.00 -11.49 1.10
C ILE A 34 1.18 -12.44 0.91
N GLN A 35 2.39 -11.94 1.09
CA GLN A 35 3.61 -12.76 1.19
C GLN A 35 4.26 -12.50 2.54
N LEU A 36 4.39 -13.54 3.36
CA LEU A 36 5.01 -13.47 4.67
C LEU A 36 6.45 -13.96 4.59
N PHE A 37 7.37 -13.24 5.22
CA PHE A 37 8.79 -13.59 5.37
C PHE A 37 9.13 -14.00 6.80
N VAL A 38 8.21 -13.77 7.74
CA VAL A 38 8.23 -14.25 9.12
C VAL A 38 6.84 -14.79 9.50
N ALA A 39 6.80 -15.75 10.41
CA ALA A 39 5.55 -16.44 10.76
C ALA A 39 4.58 -15.53 11.53
N SER A 40 5.11 -14.66 12.39
CA SER A 40 4.31 -13.77 13.24
C SER A 40 5.12 -12.51 13.61
N ILE A 41 4.44 -11.53 14.17
CA ILE A 41 5.05 -10.38 14.83
C ILE A 41 5.31 -10.77 16.28
N ASP A 42 6.56 -10.60 16.73
CA ASP A 42 6.94 -10.89 18.11
C ASP A 42 6.52 -9.74 19.02
N GLN A 43 5.98 -10.09 20.21
CA GLN A 43 5.58 -9.16 21.27
C GLN A 43 4.87 -7.88 20.76
N PRO A 44 3.77 -8.02 20.02
CA PRO A 44 3.12 -6.86 19.38
C PRO A 44 2.71 -5.77 20.38
N ALA A 45 2.42 -6.12 21.64
CA ALA A 45 2.07 -5.17 22.69
C ALA A 45 3.20 -4.18 23.04
N ASP A 46 4.44 -4.50 22.72
CA ASP A 46 5.62 -3.65 22.95
C ASP A 46 6.00 -2.83 21.71
N VAL A 47 5.36 -3.10 20.57
CA VAL A 47 5.73 -2.54 19.27
C VAL A 47 4.81 -1.39 18.89
N MET A 48 5.39 -0.26 18.49
CA MET A 48 4.68 0.82 17.82
C MET A 48 4.58 0.50 16.31
N VAL A 49 3.43 0.76 15.72
CA VAL A 49 3.23 0.69 14.27
C VAL A 49 3.15 2.09 13.70
N VAL A 50 3.88 2.34 12.64
CA VAL A 50 3.79 3.58 11.89
C VAL A 50 3.44 3.29 10.43
N ILE A 51 2.60 4.15 9.84
CA ILE A 51 2.31 4.12 8.41
C ILE A 51 2.89 5.37 7.76
N LYS A 52 3.75 5.18 6.76
CA LYS A 52 4.21 6.26 5.89
C LYS A 52 3.14 6.61 4.86
N PRO A 53 3.07 7.86 4.38
CA PRO A 53 2.22 8.19 3.25
C PRO A 53 2.53 7.26 2.06
N PHE A 54 1.50 6.62 1.51
CA PHE A 54 1.66 5.81 0.31
C PHE A 54 1.97 6.71 -0.88
N ASP A 55 3.01 6.35 -1.65
CA ASP A 55 3.37 7.08 -2.85
C ASP A 55 2.29 6.92 -3.94
N ALA A 56 1.75 8.02 -4.40
CA ALA A 56 0.79 8.03 -5.50
C ALA A 56 1.36 8.70 -6.77
N SER A 57 2.63 9.12 -6.78
CA SER A 57 3.24 9.88 -7.88
C SER A 57 3.23 9.12 -9.21
N GLY A 58 3.54 7.82 -9.15
CA GLY A 58 3.61 6.90 -10.29
C GLY A 58 2.32 6.12 -10.58
N ALA A 59 1.19 6.46 -9.95
CA ALA A 59 -0.05 5.71 -10.15
C ALA A 59 -0.58 5.84 -11.60
N ASP A 60 -1.01 4.70 -12.17
CA ASP A 60 -1.77 4.70 -13.42
C ASP A 60 -3.16 5.30 -13.18
N LEU A 61 -3.46 6.40 -13.87
CA LEU A 61 -4.73 7.12 -13.73
C LEU A 61 -5.84 6.60 -14.66
N GLY A 62 -5.58 5.50 -15.33
CA GLY A 62 -6.50 4.91 -16.30
C GLY A 62 -6.65 5.76 -17.59
N THR A 63 -6.85 5.10 -18.70
CA THR A 63 -7.12 5.74 -19.98
C THR A 63 -8.62 5.98 -20.15
N GLY A 64 -9.19 6.92 -19.42
CA GLY A 64 -10.61 7.26 -19.56
C GLY A 64 -10.98 7.53 -21.02
N GLY A 65 -12.21 7.13 -21.46
CA GLY A 65 -12.74 7.44 -22.79
C GLY A 65 -12.74 8.96 -23.08
N LYS A 66 -12.98 9.32 -24.34
CA LYS A 66 -12.91 10.74 -24.81
C LYS A 66 -13.83 11.70 -24.04
N ASP A 67 -15.01 11.21 -23.62
CA ASP A 67 -16.01 12.03 -22.95
C ASP A 67 -15.70 12.21 -21.45
N GLY A 68 -15.67 13.46 -20.96
CA GLY A 68 -15.40 13.80 -19.56
C GLY A 68 -13.96 13.52 -19.12
N LYS A 69 -12.99 13.55 -20.02
CA LYS A 69 -11.58 13.28 -19.75
C LYS A 69 -11.02 14.24 -18.70
N GLU A 70 -11.30 15.54 -18.82
CA GLU A 70 -10.78 16.57 -17.90
C GLU A 70 -11.30 16.37 -16.45
N ALA A 71 -12.60 16.17 -16.28
CA ALA A 71 -13.20 15.94 -14.96
C ALA A 71 -12.59 14.70 -14.29
N ARG A 72 -12.38 13.59 -15.02
CA ARG A 72 -11.75 12.39 -14.49
C ARG A 72 -10.28 12.56 -14.16
N GLN A 73 -9.55 13.34 -14.96
CA GLN A 73 -8.17 13.68 -14.64
C GLN A 73 -8.08 14.50 -13.36
N GLN A 74 -9.02 15.42 -13.14
CA GLN A 74 -9.11 16.20 -11.92
C GLN A 74 -9.48 15.32 -10.71
N GLU A 75 -10.44 14.40 -10.85
CA GLU A 75 -10.80 13.43 -9.81
C GLU A 75 -9.61 12.53 -9.43
N ALA A 76 -8.89 12.03 -10.44
CA ALA A 76 -7.69 11.23 -10.22
C ALA A 76 -6.56 12.02 -9.57
N ALA A 77 -6.37 13.29 -9.97
CA ALA A 77 -5.38 14.19 -9.37
C ALA A 77 -5.74 14.50 -7.90
N THR A 78 -7.01 14.77 -7.60
CA THR A 78 -7.49 14.95 -6.22
C THR A 78 -7.24 13.68 -5.40
N MET A 79 -7.54 12.50 -5.95
CA MET A 79 -7.30 11.24 -5.29
C MET A 79 -5.81 10.97 -5.05
N LYS A 80 -4.92 11.34 -5.98
CA LYS A 80 -3.46 11.27 -5.77
C LYS A 80 -3.00 12.06 -4.55
N ASN A 81 -3.58 13.22 -4.34
CA ASN A 81 -3.19 14.12 -3.24
C ASN A 81 -3.80 13.69 -1.90
N GLU A 82 -5.08 13.32 -1.90
CA GLU A 82 -5.85 13.06 -0.68
C GLU A 82 -5.92 11.56 -0.30
N GLY A 83 -5.84 10.68 -1.29
CA GLY A 83 -5.96 9.24 -1.08
C GLY A 83 -4.96 8.66 -0.08
N PRO A 84 -3.66 9.03 -0.14
CA PRO A 84 -2.67 8.56 0.85
C PRO A 84 -3.03 8.92 2.28
N ARG A 85 -3.52 10.15 2.53
CA ARG A 85 -3.96 10.61 3.84
C ARG A 85 -5.18 9.83 4.33
N VAL A 86 -6.18 9.72 3.47
CA VAL A 86 -7.45 9.04 3.79
C VAL A 86 -7.23 7.55 4.11
N LEU A 87 -6.35 6.87 3.36
CA LEU A 87 -5.92 5.50 3.61
C LEU A 87 -5.24 5.38 4.98
N ALA A 88 -4.25 6.25 5.25
CA ALA A 88 -3.49 6.23 6.50
C ALA A 88 -4.35 6.51 7.73
N GLU A 89 -5.26 7.48 7.66
CA GLU A 89 -6.22 7.79 8.74
C GLU A 89 -7.10 6.59 9.08
N ARG A 90 -7.61 5.90 8.06
CA ARG A 90 -8.46 4.72 8.26
C ARG A 90 -7.67 3.52 8.79
N PHE A 91 -6.44 3.32 8.32
CA PHE A 91 -5.52 2.32 8.86
C PHE A 91 -5.30 2.54 10.36
N VAL A 92 -4.94 3.77 10.76
CA VAL A 92 -4.73 4.13 12.17
C VAL A 92 -5.99 3.86 12.98
N ALA A 93 -7.15 4.39 12.57
CA ALA A 93 -8.42 4.21 13.27
C ALA A 93 -8.84 2.73 13.42
N THR A 94 -8.45 1.88 12.45
CA THR A 94 -8.73 0.44 12.50
C THR A 94 -7.83 -0.26 13.51
N LEU A 95 -6.56 0.15 13.59
CA LEU A 95 -5.53 -0.55 14.36
C LEU A 95 -5.34 0.01 15.77
N GLU A 96 -5.86 1.21 16.10
CA GLU A 96 -5.79 1.81 17.43
C GLU A 96 -6.29 0.90 18.57
N LYS A 97 -7.28 0.07 18.28
CA LYS A 97 -7.82 -0.94 19.22
C LYS A 97 -7.17 -2.32 19.04
N GLY A 98 -6.08 -2.36 18.30
CA GLY A 98 -5.33 -3.57 17.98
C GLY A 98 -4.39 -4.02 19.09
N PRO A 99 -3.59 -5.05 18.84
CA PRO A 99 -2.68 -5.64 19.82
C PRO A 99 -1.37 -4.88 20.00
N PHE A 100 -1.21 -3.71 19.39
CA PHE A 100 0.04 -2.96 19.37
C PHE A 100 0.10 -1.90 20.47
N LYS A 101 1.33 -1.54 20.88
CA LYS A 101 1.58 -0.47 21.85
C LYS A 101 1.00 0.88 21.45
N GLY A 102 0.99 1.15 20.15
CA GLY A 102 0.45 2.37 19.57
C GLY A 102 0.54 2.34 18.06
N VAL A 103 -0.27 3.19 17.43
CA VAL A 103 -0.34 3.32 15.97
C VAL A 103 -0.41 4.79 15.59
N ARG A 104 0.35 5.21 14.58
CA ARG A 104 0.23 6.57 14.04
C ARG A 104 0.64 6.67 12.57
N ALA A 105 0.12 7.68 11.89
CA ALA A 105 0.60 8.06 10.57
C ALA A 105 1.81 9.02 10.71
N LEU A 106 2.82 8.81 9.86
CA LEU A 106 3.96 9.72 9.72
C LEU A 106 3.68 10.78 8.65
N LYS A 107 4.30 11.93 8.80
CA LYS A 107 4.47 12.88 7.69
C LYS A 107 5.59 12.40 6.77
N ALA A 108 5.64 12.92 5.54
CA ALA A 108 6.58 12.46 4.51
C ALA A 108 8.06 12.47 4.97
N GLU A 109 8.47 13.53 5.67
CA GLU A 109 9.85 13.73 6.14
C GLU A 109 10.06 13.36 7.61
N GLU A 110 9.06 12.74 8.24
CA GLU A 110 9.13 12.41 9.66
C GLU A 110 9.96 11.16 9.90
N ALA A 111 10.87 11.25 10.88
CA ALA A 111 11.71 10.12 11.25
C ALA A 111 10.89 8.97 11.83
N VAL A 112 11.27 7.75 11.48
CA VAL A 112 10.68 6.52 12.03
C VAL A 112 11.16 6.36 13.48
N PRO A 113 10.26 6.13 14.45
CA PRO A 113 10.66 5.83 15.82
C PRO A 113 11.47 4.53 15.92
N ASP A 114 12.41 4.50 16.84
CA ASP A 114 13.20 3.30 17.12
C ASP A 114 12.31 2.10 17.47
N GLY A 115 12.61 0.95 16.92
CA GLY A 115 11.88 -0.29 17.18
C GLY A 115 10.48 -0.37 16.55
N ALA A 116 10.05 0.63 15.78
CA ALA A 116 8.74 0.62 15.16
C ALA A 116 8.64 -0.35 13.97
N LEU A 117 7.46 -0.95 13.80
CA LEU A 117 7.07 -1.54 12.51
C LEU A 117 6.63 -0.43 11.55
N VAL A 118 7.13 -0.49 10.34
CA VAL A 118 6.83 0.48 9.28
C VAL A 118 5.96 -0.15 8.23
N VAL A 119 4.77 0.42 8.01
CA VAL A 119 3.91 0.13 6.86
C VAL A 119 4.15 1.20 5.82
N GLU A 120 4.55 0.80 4.62
CA GLU A 120 4.78 1.71 3.50
C GLU A 120 4.31 1.06 2.20
N GLY A 121 4.02 1.88 1.19
CA GLY A 121 3.54 1.36 -0.08
C GLY A 121 3.30 2.43 -1.13
N LYS A 122 2.64 2.02 -2.20
CA LYS A 122 2.30 2.91 -3.30
C LYS A 122 0.93 2.59 -3.89
N PHE A 123 0.30 3.61 -4.44
CA PHE A 123 -0.82 3.44 -5.35
C PHE A 123 -0.28 3.01 -6.72
N VAL A 124 -0.79 1.88 -7.22
CA VAL A 124 -0.44 1.34 -8.54
C VAL A 124 -1.45 1.84 -9.58
N THR A 125 -2.74 1.89 -9.18
CA THR A 125 -3.82 2.33 -10.06
C THR A 125 -4.76 3.25 -9.29
N ILE A 126 -5.14 4.35 -9.92
CA ILE A 126 -6.21 5.27 -9.50
C ILE A 126 -7.05 5.53 -10.76
N ASP A 127 -8.04 4.69 -11.03
CA ASP A 127 -8.89 4.79 -12.22
C ASP A 127 -10.32 5.18 -11.81
N PRO A 128 -10.78 6.39 -12.12
CA PRO A 128 -12.16 6.81 -11.88
C PRO A 128 -13.19 6.04 -12.72
N GLY A 129 -12.72 5.23 -13.67
CA GLY A 129 -13.58 4.51 -14.60
C GLY A 129 -14.11 5.38 -15.74
N SER A 130 -14.98 4.82 -16.57
CA SER A 130 -15.55 5.52 -17.72
C SER A 130 -17.04 5.20 -17.89
N ARG A 131 -17.87 6.24 -17.87
CA ARG A 131 -19.32 6.10 -18.12
C ARG A 131 -19.59 5.59 -19.54
N ALA A 132 -18.88 6.14 -20.53
CA ALA A 132 -19.05 5.76 -21.93
C ALA A 132 -18.72 4.27 -22.16
N LYS A 133 -17.62 3.77 -21.62
CA LYS A 133 -17.26 2.35 -21.75
C LYS A 133 -18.34 1.42 -21.16
N ARG A 134 -19.07 1.84 -20.12
CA ARG A 134 -20.14 1.04 -19.51
C ARG A 134 -21.36 0.88 -20.45
N TYR A 135 -21.70 1.94 -21.21
CA TYR A 135 -22.83 1.89 -22.14
C TYR A 135 -22.51 1.09 -23.41
N PHE A 136 -21.27 1.14 -23.90
CA PHE A 136 -20.92 0.57 -25.21
C PHE A 136 -20.23 -0.80 -25.14
N ALA A 137 -19.59 -1.17 -24.04
CA ALA A 137 -18.77 -2.38 -23.94
C ALA A 137 -19.35 -3.49 -23.03
N GLY A 138 -20.56 -3.30 -22.50
CA GLY A 138 -21.24 -4.32 -21.69
C GLY A 138 -20.78 -4.41 -20.22
N PHE A 139 -21.32 -5.39 -19.51
CA PHE A 139 -21.11 -5.59 -18.06
C PHE A 139 -19.64 -5.74 -17.69
N GLY A 140 -19.12 -4.79 -16.91
CA GLY A 140 -17.78 -4.85 -16.32
C GLY A 140 -16.76 -3.85 -16.86
N ALA A 141 -16.94 -3.32 -18.06
CA ALA A 141 -16.07 -2.29 -18.60
C ALA A 141 -16.32 -0.91 -17.96
N GLY A 142 -15.26 -0.13 -17.72
CA GLY A 142 -15.37 1.24 -17.21
C GLY A 142 -15.68 1.36 -15.72
N LYS A 143 -15.45 0.33 -14.91
CA LYS A 143 -15.51 0.40 -13.44
C LYS A 143 -14.35 1.23 -12.91
N SER A 144 -14.58 1.95 -11.77
CA SER A 144 -13.48 2.57 -11.04
C SER A 144 -12.60 1.51 -10.38
N SER A 145 -11.33 1.81 -10.17
CA SER A 145 -10.40 0.88 -9.54
C SER A 145 -9.33 1.63 -8.77
N VAL A 146 -9.06 1.18 -7.55
CA VAL A 146 -7.90 1.58 -6.77
C VAL A 146 -7.10 0.32 -6.44
N LYS A 147 -5.81 0.31 -6.80
CA LYS A 147 -4.88 -0.76 -6.44
C LYS A 147 -3.70 -0.17 -5.69
N VAL A 148 -3.31 -0.83 -4.60
CA VAL A 148 -2.08 -0.52 -3.87
C VAL A 148 -1.21 -1.76 -3.74
N THR A 149 0.09 -1.53 -3.57
CA THR A 149 1.05 -2.54 -3.11
C THR A 149 1.82 -1.94 -1.96
N GLY A 150 2.26 -2.78 -1.02
CA GLY A 150 3.01 -2.30 0.12
C GLY A 150 3.80 -3.38 0.83
N SER A 151 4.49 -2.97 1.88
CA SER A 151 5.29 -3.83 2.73
C SER A 151 5.15 -3.44 4.20
N VAL A 152 5.38 -4.41 5.06
CA VAL A 152 5.61 -4.23 6.48
C VAL A 152 7.08 -4.52 6.74
N LYS A 153 7.78 -3.58 7.35
CA LYS A 153 9.21 -3.68 7.66
C LYS A 153 9.45 -3.52 9.16
N ASP A 154 10.51 -4.14 9.65
CA ASP A 154 11.01 -3.86 11.01
C ASP A 154 11.90 -2.60 11.04
N ALA A 155 12.33 -2.23 12.24
CA ALA A 155 13.17 -1.05 12.48
C ALA A 155 14.55 -1.12 11.77
N THR A 156 14.99 -2.31 11.36
CA THR A 156 16.24 -2.49 10.60
C THR A 156 16.04 -2.32 9.10
N GLY A 157 14.79 -2.16 8.66
CA GLY A 157 14.41 -2.08 7.25
C GLY A 157 14.18 -3.44 6.58
N ARG A 158 14.27 -4.55 7.35
CA ARG A 158 13.99 -5.89 6.82
C ARG A 158 12.50 -6.03 6.54
N THR A 159 12.15 -6.51 5.36
CA THR A 159 10.76 -6.80 4.99
C THR A 159 10.26 -8.04 5.73
N LEU A 160 9.16 -7.89 6.45
CA LEU A 160 8.49 -8.95 7.18
C LEU A 160 7.29 -9.50 6.42
N ALA A 161 6.61 -8.65 5.66
CA ALA A 161 5.53 -9.02 4.75
C ALA A 161 5.45 -8.06 3.57
N THR A 162 4.91 -8.54 2.44
CA THR A 162 4.42 -7.69 1.35
C THR A 162 2.95 -7.98 1.09
N PHE A 163 2.25 -7.01 0.51
CA PHE A 163 0.83 -7.16 0.22
C PHE A 163 0.40 -6.41 -1.03
N GLU A 164 -0.70 -6.89 -1.62
CA GLU A 164 -1.45 -6.20 -2.66
C GLU A 164 -2.92 -6.15 -2.25
N GLN A 165 -3.58 -5.05 -2.57
CA GLN A 165 -5.02 -4.88 -2.40
C GLN A 165 -5.59 -4.05 -3.53
N ARG A 166 -6.71 -4.52 -4.10
CA ARG A 166 -7.45 -3.83 -5.15
C ARG A 166 -8.91 -3.71 -4.77
N ARG A 167 -9.47 -2.54 -4.98
CA ARG A 167 -10.91 -2.32 -4.91
C ARG A 167 -11.42 -1.95 -6.30
N ILE A 168 -12.46 -2.64 -6.73
CA ILE A 168 -13.15 -2.36 -8.00
C ILE A 168 -14.53 -1.84 -7.64
N GLY A 169 -14.77 -0.59 -7.98
CA GLY A 169 -16.05 0.06 -7.68
C GLY A 169 -17.15 -0.40 -8.63
N THR A 170 -18.25 -0.89 -8.08
CA THR A 170 -19.51 -1.00 -8.81
C THR A 170 -20.28 0.29 -8.62
N MET A 171 -20.21 1.22 -9.58
CA MET A 171 -21.13 2.35 -9.56
C MET A 171 -22.50 1.90 -10.05
N GLY A 172 -23.57 2.27 -9.33
CA GLY A 172 -24.96 2.04 -9.76
C GLY A 172 -25.25 2.72 -11.11
N MET A 173 -26.35 2.30 -11.77
CA MET A 173 -26.77 2.78 -13.09
C MET A 173 -26.99 4.30 -13.21
N GLY A 174 -27.09 5.03 -12.11
CA GLY A 174 -27.40 6.47 -12.04
C GLY A 174 -26.21 7.44 -12.14
N GLY A 175 -24.98 6.97 -12.29
CA GLY A 175 -23.80 7.83 -12.38
C GLY A 175 -23.53 8.57 -11.06
N GLY A 176 -22.85 7.93 -10.12
CA GLY A 176 -22.49 8.52 -8.82
C GLY A 176 -21.22 9.37 -8.86
N ASP A 177 -20.90 9.98 -7.74
CA ASP A 177 -19.67 10.67 -7.43
C ASP A 177 -18.49 9.68 -7.50
N SER A 178 -17.70 9.75 -8.59
CA SER A 178 -16.55 8.88 -8.81
C SER A 178 -15.41 9.18 -7.85
N LEU A 179 -15.21 10.45 -7.47
CA LEU A 179 -14.21 10.84 -6.50
C LEU A 179 -14.57 10.31 -5.10
N GLY A 180 -15.81 10.49 -4.67
CA GLY A 180 -16.29 9.93 -3.40
C GLY A 180 -16.12 8.42 -3.34
N LYS A 181 -16.34 7.72 -4.46
CA LYS A 181 -16.11 6.27 -4.55
C LYS A 181 -14.62 5.91 -4.42
N LEU A 182 -13.72 6.60 -5.13
CA LEU A 182 -12.29 6.39 -5.02
C LEU A 182 -11.79 6.62 -3.59
N MET A 183 -12.27 7.67 -2.92
CA MET A 183 -11.97 7.96 -1.51
C MET A 183 -12.48 6.87 -0.58
N SER A 184 -13.69 6.36 -0.82
CA SER A 184 -14.26 5.23 -0.07
C SER A 184 -13.43 3.95 -0.27
N ASP A 185 -12.96 3.69 -1.49
CA ASP A 185 -12.11 2.55 -1.79
C ASP A 185 -10.75 2.66 -1.08
N ALA A 186 -10.13 3.86 -1.03
CA ALA A 186 -8.91 4.09 -0.25
C ALA A 186 -9.13 3.87 1.26
N LYS A 187 -10.25 4.33 1.82
CA LYS A 187 -10.62 4.05 3.21
C LYS A 187 -10.73 2.55 3.46
N SER A 188 -11.42 1.84 2.58
CA SER A 188 -11.58 0.39 2.71
C SER A 188 -10.24 -0.35 2.64
N ILE A 189 -9.34 0.08 1.75
CA ILE A 189 -7.98 -0.48 1.66
C ILE A 189 -7.21 -0.24 2.97
N GLY A 190 -7.25 0.96 3.53
CA GLY A 190 -6.63 1.26 4.82
C GLY A 190 -7.17 0.38 5.96
N GLU A 191 -8.49 0.15 5.97
CA GLU A 191 -9.14 -0.77 6.91
C GLU A 191 -8.68 -2.21 6.73
N ASP A 192 -8.61 -2.71 5.49
CA ASP A 192 -8.18 -4.07 5.18
C ASP A 192 -6.74 -4.31 5.62
N ILE A 193 -5.82 -3.37 5.33
CA ILE A 193 -4.42 -3.45 5.76
C ILE A 193 -4.33 -3.45 7.30
N GLY A 194 -5.11 -2.62 7.98
CA GLY A 194 -5.18 -2.61 9.45
C GLY A 194 -5.68 -3.93 10.03
N LYS A 195 -6.74 -4.51 9.46
CA LYS A 195 -7.28 -5.82 9.85
C LYS A 195 -6.28 -6.94 9.61
N PHE A 196 -5.61 -6.94 8.45
CA PHE A 196 -4.54 -7.89 8.14
C PHE A 196 -3.46 -7.86 9.23
N LEU A 197 -2.95 -6.68 9.55
CA LEU A 197 -1.87 -6.55 10.52
C LEU A 197 -2.30 -6.96 11.94
N ALA A 198 -3.53 -6.65 12.34
CA ALA A 198 -4.08 -7.06 13.63
C ALA A 198 -4.24 -8.59 13.72
N ARG A 199 -4.77 -9.25 12.69
CA ARG A 199 -4.93 -10.71 12.62
C ARG A 199 -3.57 -11.40 12.65
N TRP A 200 -2.62 -10.91 11.88
CA TRP A 200 -1.27 -11.47 11.83
C TRP A 200 -0.56 -11.38 13.19
N ALA A 201 -0.67 -10.23 13.87
CA ALA A 201 -0.12 -10.06 15.21
C ALA A 201 -0.76 -10.98 16.27
N ARG A 202 -2.05 -11.30 16.12
CA ARG A 202 -2.77 -12.24 16.98
C ARG A 202 -2.59 -13.70 16.57
N ARG A 203 -1.84 -13.98 15.50
CA ARG A 203 -1.66 -15.31 14.91
C ARG A 203 -2.98 -15.96 14.45
N GLU A 204 -3.95 -15.14 14.08
CA GLU A 204 -5.21 -15.57 13.50
C GLU A 204 -5.03 -15.98 12.04
N SER A 205 -5.96 -16.77 11.47
CA SER A 205 -5.93 -17.10 10.04
C SER A 205 -6.03 -15.84 9.19
N LEU A 206 -5.25 -15.80 8.12
CA LEU A 206 -5.26 -14.73 7.11
C LEU A 206 -5.97 -15.15 5.82
N ASP A 207 -6.39 -16.40 5.76
CA ASP A 207 -7.18 -16.97 4.67
C ASP A 207 -8.64 -16.49 4.77
#